data_9a03e78aee2693ee6a42b4677a6ca106
#
_entry.id   9a03e78aee2693ee6a42b4677a6ca106
#
_cell.length_a   1.000
_cell.length_b   1.000
_cell.length_c   1.000
_cell.angle_alpha   90.00
_cell.angle_beta   90.00
_cell.angle_gamma   90.00
#
_symmetry.space_group_name_H-M   'P 1'
#
loop_
_entity.id
_entity.type
_entity.pdbx_description
1 polymer ?
#
loop_
_entity_poly.entity_id
_entity_poly.type
_entity_poly.pdbx_seq_one_letter_code
_entity_poly.pdbx_strand_id
1 'polypeptide(L)'
;MADTTVTGFFESLQGKLAKNAGKLSGLNCVYQFRVGDANYNVTFTDGNAVVTKGEAPAPNCTVTMADDDFLSLLSGKLNGQMAFMTGKLKVAGDFGLALKLESLLKA
;
A
#
# COMPACT_ATOMS: atom_id res chain seq x y z
N MET A 1 -18.39 -1.76 -16.24
CA MET A 1 -17.56 -2.72 -15.53
C MET A 1 -16.33 -2.03 -14.99
N ALA A 2 -16.13 -2.15 -13.73
CA ALA A 2 -15.00 -1.48 -13.11
C ALA A 2 -13.77 -2.37 -13.23
N ASP A 3 -12.84 -1.96 -14.06
CA ASP A 3 -11.54 -2.60 -14.08
C ASP A 3 -10.76 -2.02 -12.91
N THR A 4 -10.38 -2.90 -11.99
CA THR A 4 -9.50 -2.48 -10.91
C THR A 4 -8.12 -2.28 -11.49
N THR A 5 -7.67 -1.05 -11.51
CA THR A 5 -6.32 -0.71 -11.93
C THR A 5 -5.52 -0.23 -10.72
N VAL A 6 -4.21 -0.26 -10.83
CA VAL A 6 -3.35 0.24 -9.77
C VAL A 6 -3.65 1.72 -9.50
N THR A 7 -3.74 2.52 -10.55
CA THR A 7 -4.06 3.95 -10.44
C THR A 7 -5.43 4.16 -9.80
N GLY A 8 -6.45 3.44 -10.26
CA GLY A 8 -7.79 3.54 -9.71
C GLY A 8 -7.85 3.15 -8.25
N PHE A 9 -7.08 2.12 -7.86
CA PHE A 9 -7.01 1.71 -6.48
C PHE A 9 -6.45 2.84 -5.59
N PHE A 10 -5.33 3.43 -5.99
CA PHE A 10 -4.72 4.48 -5.19
C PHE A 10 -5.57 5.74 -5.15
N GLU A 11 -6.30 6.06 -6.21
CA GLU A 11 -7.22 7.19 -6.20
C GLU A 11 -8.36 6.99 -5.22
N SER A 12 -8.85 5.75 -5.09
CA SER A 12 -9.93 5.44 -4.15
C SER A 12 -9.42 5.18 -2.72
N LEU A 13 -8.15 4.86 -2.58
CA LEU A 13 -7.55 4.52 -1.28
C LEU A 13 -7.65 5.67 -0.29
N GLN A 14 -7.49 6.90 -0.75
CA GLN A 14 -7.60 8.08 0.09
C GLN A 14 -8.93 8.11 0.84
N GLY A 15 -10.03 7.86 0.15
CA GLY A 15 -11.35 7.81 0.76
C GLY A 15 -11.52 6.64 1.73
N LYS A 16 -11.00 5.48 1.37
CA LYS A 16 -11.07 4.31 2.25
C LYS A 16 -10.31 4.53 3.54
N LEU A 17 -9.13 5.09 3.46
CA LEU A 17 -8.33 5.37 4.65
C LEU A 17 -8.97 6.44 5.53
N ALA A 18 -9.60 7.43 4.93
CA ALA A 18 -10.32 8.45 5.68
C ALA A 18 -11.48 7.86 6.49
N LYS A 19 -12.15 6.86 5.94
CA LYS A 19 -13.25 6.17 6.64
C LYS A 19 -12.75 5.31 7.79
N ASN A 20 -11.50 4.92 7.77
CA ASN A 20 -10.89 4.07 8.79
C ASN A 20 -9.92 4.83 9.68
N ALA A 21 -10.11 6.13 9.82
CA ALA A 21 -9.21 6.99 10.59
C ALA A 21 -8.98 6.50 12.01
N GLY A 22 -10.01 5.91 12.64
CA GLY A 22 -9.88 5.37 13.98
C GLY A 22 -8.88 4.23 14.09
N LYS A 23 -8.74 3.42 13.03
CA LYS A 23 -7.78 2.32 12.98
C LYS A 23 -6.36 2.82 12.73
N LEU A 24 -6.24 4.03 12.22
CA LEU A 24 -4.95 4.63 11.86
C LEU A 24 -4.39 5.52 12.97
N SER A 25 -5.13 5.67 14.06
CA SER A 25 -4.72 6.50 15.18
C SER A 25 -3.38 6.03 15.73
N GLY A 26 -2.45 6.95 15.90
CA GLY A 26 -1.12 6.65 16.40
C GLY A 26 -0.14 6.15 15.34
N LEU A 27 -0.61 5.97 14.12
CA LEU A 27 0.26 5.53 13.03
C LEU A 27 0.92 6.76 12.39
N ASN A 28 2.24 6.81 12.43
CA ASN A 28 3.02 7.91 11.86
C ASN A 28 4.15 7.31 11.02
N CYS A 29 3.92 7.15 9.73
CA CYS A 29 4.90 6.56 8.84
C CYS A 29 4.58 6.88 7.39
N VAL A 30 5.53 6.61 6.51
CA VAL A 30 5.38 6.82 5.08
C VAL A 30 5.63 5.50 4.36
N TYR A 31 4.67 5.07 3.57
CA TYR A 31 4.81 3.92 2.69
C TYR A 31 5.06 4.41 1.27
N GLN A 32 6.05 3.85 0.62
CA GLN A 32 6.29 4.07 -0.80
C GLN A 32 5.86 2.82 -1.55
N PHE A 33 5.04 3.01 -2.57
CA PHE A 33 4.58 1.92 -3.42
C PHE A 33 5.17 2.06 -4.81
N ARG A 34 5.85 1.01 -5.27
CA ARG A 34 6.35 0.91 -6.63
C ARG A 34 5.68 -0.29 -7.26
N VAL A 35 4.58 -0.05 -7.95
CA VAL A 35 3.76 -1.10 -8.54
C VAL A 35 3.77 -0.93 -10.05
N GLY A 36 4.49 -1.83 -10.74
CA GLY A 36 4.72 -1.68 -12.17
C GLY A 36 5.40 -0.35 -12.45
N ASP A 37 4.79 0.46 -13.29
CA ASP A 37 5.28 1.81 -13.61
C ASP A 37 4.68 2.89 -12.72
N ALA A 38 3.78 2.51 -11.81
CA ALA A 38 3.11 3.46 -10.94
C ALA A 38 3.86 3.64 -9.63
N ASN A 39 4.08 4.88 -9.25
CA ASN A 39 4.71 5.24 -7.98
C ASN A 39 3.74 6.08 -7.17
N TYR A 40 3.42 5.60 -5.98
CA TYR A 40 2.53 6.31 -5.05
C TYR A 40 3.12 6.22 -3.66
N ASN A 41 2.86 7.23 -2.86
CA ASN A 41 3.21 7.16 -1.44
C ASN A 41 2.00 7.50 -0.59
N VAL A 42 1.97 6.89 0.59
CA VAL A 42 0.90 7.11 1.56
C VAL A 42 1.55 7.56 2.85
N THR A 43 1.21 8.77 3.29
CA THR A 43 1.73 9.34 4.52
C THR A 43 0.66 9.24 5.59
N PHE A 44 0.99 8.61 6.70
CA PHE A 44 0.10 8.51 7.86
C PHE A 44 0.58 9.47 8.94
N THR A 45 -0.32 10.31 9.42
CA THR A 45 -0.03 11.26 10.50
C THR A 45 -1.25 11.35 11.41
N ASP A 46 -1.13 10.76 12.61
CA ASP A 46 -2.15 10.87 13.66
C ASP A 46 -3.57 10.57 13.20
N GLY A 47 -3.76 9.45 12.52
CA GLY A 47 -5.07 9.05 12.06
C GLY A 47 -5.46 9.61 10.70
N ASN A 48 -4.62 10.48 10.13
CA ASN A 48 -4.83 11.00 8.79
C ASN A 48 -3.92 10.27 7.81
N ALA A 49 -4.43 10.04 6.61
CA ALA A 49 -3.66 9.40 5.55
C ALA A 49 -3.77 10.23 4.29
N VAL A 50 -2.65 10.50 3.66
CA VAL A 50 -2.59 11.25 2.41
C VAL A 50 -1.91 10.38 1.35
N VAL A 51 -2.62 10.13 0.26
CA VAL A 51 -2.10 9.38 -0.87
C VAL A 51 -1.60 10.37 -1.92
N THR A 52 -0.34 10.27 -2.27
CA THR A 52 0.30 11.18 -3.22
C THR A 52 0.96 10.38 -4.33
N LYS A 53 0.82 10.85 -5.56
CA LYS A 53 1.50 10.25 -6.70
C LYS A 53 2.96 10.67 -6.71
N GLY A 54 3.86 9.71 -6.95
CA GLY A 54 5.29 9.95 -7.01
C GLY A 54 6.04 9.28 -5.89
N GLU A 55 7.31 9.65 -5.72
CA GLU A 55 8.18 9.07 -4.72
C GLU A 55 8.31 9.97 -3.50
N ALA A 56 8.23 9.36 -2.32
CA ALA A 56 8.49 10.07 -1.08
C ALA A 56 10.01 10.22 -0.87
N PRO A 57 10.47 11.35 -0.31
CA PRO A 57 11.91 11.56 -0.12
C PRO A 57 12.54 10.60 0.89
N ALA A 58 11.79 10.17 1.91
CA ALA A 58 12.34 9.32 2.95
C ALA A 58 11.26 8.36 3.49
N PRO A 59 10.85 7.36 2.69
CA PRO A 59 9.82 6.43 3.14
C PRO A 59 10.34 5.51 4.24
N ASN A 60 9.47 5.20 5.19
CA ASN A 60 9.78 4.24 6.24
C ASN A 60 9.76 2.81 5.71
N CYS A 61 8.94 2.57 4.69
CA CYS A 61 8.79 1.26 4.08
C CYS A 61 8.52 1.44 2.59
N THR A 62 9.22 0.67 1.77
CA THR A 62 9.00 0.67 0.31
C THR A 62 8.53 -0.71 -0.11
N VAL A 63 7.42 -0.76 -0.81
CA VAL A 63 6.84 -1.99 -1.34
C VAL A 63 6.93 -1.97 -2.85
N THR A 64 7.55 -3.00 -3.42
CA THR A 64 7.71 -3.13 -4.87
C THR A 64 7.04 -4.41 -5.33
N MET A 65 6.14 -4.30 -6.31
CA MET A 65 5.44 -5.43 -6.90
C MET A 65 5.18 -5.16 -8.38
N ALA A 66 4.99 -6.23 -9.15
CA ALA A 66 4.40 -6.08 -10.48
C ALA A 66 2.92 -5.71 -10.32
N ASP A 67 2.37 -4.97 -11.28
CA ASP A 67 0.98 -4.54 -11.19
C ASP A 67 -0.01 -5.71 -11.16
N ASP A 68 0.22 -6.76 -11.93
CA ASP A 68 -0.62 -7.96 -11.90
C ASP A 68 -0.62 -8.63 -10.53
N ASP A 69 0.55 -8.72 -9.91
CA ASP A 69 0.68 -9.31 -8.58
C ASP A 69 -0.02 -8.45 -7.53
N PHE A 70 0.09 -7.14 -7.65
CA PHE A 70 -0.56 -6.22 -6.73
C PHE A 70 -2.09 -6.35 -6.83
N LEU A 71 -2.62 -6.41 -8.03
CA LEU A 71 -4.06 -6.59 -8.25
C LEU A 71 -4.55 -7.94 -7.73
N SER A 72 -3.74 -8.99 -7.88
CA SER A 72 -4.06 -10.30 -7.33
C SER A 72 -4.09 -10.28 -5.81
N LEU A 73 -3.18 -9.52 -5.20
CA LEU A 73 -3.16 -9.34 -3.76
C LEU A 73 -4.42 -8.63 -3.28
N LEU A 74 -4.84 -7.59 -3.98
CA LEU A 74 -6.04 -6.83 -3.62
C LEU A 74 -7.32 -7.65 -3.77
N SER A 75 -7.37 -8.54 -4.76
CA SER A 75 -8.55 -9.37 -5.00
C SER A 75 -8.60 -10.62 -4.14
N GLY A 76 -7.57 -10.86 -3.33
CA GLY A 76 -7.50 -12.04 -2.48
C GLY A 76 -6.96 -13.30 -3.15
N LYS A 77 -6.57 -13.22 -4.41
CA LYS A 77 -6.00 -14.36 -5.14
C LYS A 77 -4.56 -14.64 -4.73
N LEU A 78 -3.87 -13.64 -4.22
CA LEU A 78 -2.49 -13.75 -3.78
C LEU A 78 -2.38 -13.32 -2.32
N ASN A 79 -1.77 -14.17 -1.52
CA ASN A 79 -1.53 -13.87 -0.11
C ASN A 79 -0.23 -13.07 -0.01
N GLY A 80 -0.22 -12.01 0.81
CA GLY A 80 0.96 -11.16 0.97
C GLY A 80 2.18 -11.91 1.45
N GLN A 81 2.00 -12.83 2.40
CA GLN A 81 3.10 -13.64 2.91
C GLN A 81 3.69 -14.54 1.82
N MET A 82 2.81 -15.19 1.05
CA MET A 82 3.24 -16.01 -0.08
C MET A 82 3.93 -15.19 -1.15
N ALA A 83 3.41 -14.01 -1.44
CA ALA A 83 4.02 -13.10 -2.40
C ALA A 83 5.43 -12.72 -1.99
N PHE A 84 5.63 -12.47 -0.70
CA PHE A 84 6.95 -12.13 -0.17
C PHE A 84 7.90 -13.34 -0.28
N MET A 85 7.44 -14.52 0.09
CA MET A 85 8.26 -15.74 0.06
C MET A 85 8.64 -16.15 -1.36
N THR A 86 7.79 -15.88 -2.34
CA THR A 86 8.07 -16.22 -3.74
C THR A 86 8.77 -15.12 -4.52
N GLY A 87 9.10 -14.00 -3.85
CA GLY A 87 9.80 -12.90 -4.49
C GLY A 87 8.92 -11.97 -5.33
N LYS A 88 7.62 -12.16 -5.30
CA LYS A 88 6.67 -11.27 -6.00
C LYS A 88 6.46 -9.96 -5.27
N LEU A 89 6.66 -9.96 -3.97
CA LEU A 89 6.58 -8.78 -3.12
C LEU A 89 7.97 -8.50 -2.55
N LYS A 90 8.49 -7.32 -2.83
CA LYS A 90 9.77 -6.89 -2.28
C LYS A 90 9.52 -5.75 -1.29
N VAL A 91 10.17 -5.83 -0.16
CA VAL A 91 10.03 -4.85 0.91
C VAL A 91 11.39 -4.32 1.29
N ALA A 92 11.51 -3.00 1.34
CA ALA A 92 12.69 -2.31 1.83
C ALA A 92 12.28 -1.42 2.98
N GLY A 93 13.12 -1.31 4.01
CA GLY A 93 12.84 -0.49 5.18
C GLY A 93 12.23 -1.29 6.31
N ASP A 94 11.23 -0.72 6.99
CA ASP A 94 10.65 -1.34 8.18
C ASP A 94 9.71 -2.49 7.82
N PHE A 95 10.15 -3.69 8.14
CA PHE A 95 9.40 -4.91 7.85
C PHE A 95 8.09 -5.00 8.64
N GLY A 96 8.09 -4.49 9.87
CA GLY A 96 6.88 -4.48 10.70
C GLY A 96 5.77 -3.65 10.07
N LEU A 97 6.14 -2.55 9.41
CA LEU A 97 5.18 -1.73 8.69
C LEU A 97 4.61 -2.48 7.49
N ALA A 98 5.44 -3.27 6.81
CA ALA A 98 4.97 -4.07 5.68
C ALA A 98 3.93 -5.10 6.10
N LEU A 99 4.08 -5.69 7.27
CA LEU A 99 3.12 -6.64 7.80
C LEU A 99 1.77 -5.98 8.10
N LYS A 100 1.78 -4.73 8.54
CA LYS A 100 0.55 -3.98 8.79
C LYS A 100 -0.14 -3.55 7.51
N LEU A 101 0.63 -3.44 6.43
CA LEU A 101 0.12 -2.91 5.16
C LEU A 101 -1.02 -3.72 4.60
N GLU A 102 -0.95 -5.04 4.68
CA GLU A 102 -2.00 -5.90 4.14
C GLU A 102 -3.35 -5.61 4.79
N SER A 103 -3.35 -5.43 6.11
CA SER A 103 -4.57 -5.06 6.83
C SER A 103 -5.09 -3.69 6.42
N LEU A 104 -4.19 -2.75 6.19
CA LEU A 104 -4.57 -1.39 5.76
C LEU A 104 -5.17 -1.40 4.37
N LEU A 105 -4.62 -2.18 3.45
CA LEU A 105 -5.11 -2.26 2.07
C LEU A 105 -6.47 -2.93 1.98
N LYS A 106 -6.79 -3.81 2.91
CA LYS A 106 -8.06 -4.52 2.95
C LYS A 106 -9.11 -3.84 3.82
N ALA A 107 -8.76 -2.73 4.40
CA ALA A 107 -9.67 -2.00 5.30
C ALA A 107 -10.90 -1.41 4.58
#